data_1e3bf2e27d3bbd8a1c8873d6c77abdb4
#
_entry.id   1e3bf2e27d3bbd8a1c8873d6c77abdb4
#
_cell.length_a   1.000
_cell.length_b   1.000
_cell.length_c   1.000
_cell.angle_alpha   90.00
_cell.angle_beta   90.00
_cell.angle_gamma   90.00
#
_symmetry.space_group_name_H-M   'P 1'
#
loop_
_entity.id
_entity.type
_entity.pdbx_description
1 polymer ?
#
loop_
_entity_poly.entity_id
_entity_poly.type
_entity_poly.pdbx_seq_one_letter_code
_entity_poly.pdbx_strand_id
1 'polypeptide(L)'
;MYIRTQRTLAVGVSVSERYVQDQEAIHFIFDHFQEEMMQPIDDSIKTVKALKKKGCKLYLLSNLNQERYHKRYQQHPDIFSLFDGVTLSGGVHELKPDQSIYLKFFHQFHLEPSNGLLIDDNLANIQTAQRLGMQTLLSLPQQNLIKRLQAIDIDL
;
A
#
# COMPACT_ATOMS: atom_id res chain seq x y z
N MET A 1 11.84 28.14 -12.95
CA MET A 1 10.71 27.30 -13.40
C MET A 1 11.01 25.88 -12.97
N TYR A 2 10.47 25.47 -11.80
CA TYR A 2 10.73 24.14 -11.23
C TYR A 2 9.68 23.19 -11.78
N ILE A 3 10.04 22.32 -12.70
CA ILE A 3 9.15 21.26 -13.19
C ILE A 3 9.19 20.15 -12.16
N ARG A 4 8.13 20.01 -11.33
CA ARG A 4 7.88 18.83 -10.50
C ARG A 4 7.47 17.66 -11.40
N THR A 5 8.42 17.00 -12.00
CA THR A 5 8.21 15.73 -12.66
C THR A 5 8.49 14.62 -11.68
N GLN A 6 7.49 13.74 -11.46
CA GLN A 6 7.49 12.47 -10.75
C GLN A 6 7.22 12.56 -9.23
N ARG A 7 5.93 12.62 -8.88
CA ARG A 7 5.47 12.24 -7.55
C ARG A 7 5.50 10.71 -7.43
N THR A 8 6.21 10.20 -6.44
CA THR A 8 6.20 8.79 -6.08
C THR A 8 5.06 8.55 -5.10
N LEU A 9 4.19 7.58 -5.40
CA LEU A 9 3.08 7.19 -4.53
C LEU A 9 3.30 5.78 -4.01
N ALA A 10 3.37 5.63 -2.68
CA ALA A 10 3.37 4.34 -2.03
C ALA A 10 1.95 4.04 -1.52
N VAL A 11 1.33 2.98 -2.04
CA VAL A 11 0.03 2.50 -1.58
C VAL A 11 0.25 1.37 -0.59
N GLY A 12 -0.04 1.62 0.69
CA GLY A 12 0.00 0.61 1.74
C GLY A 12 -1.36 -0.07 1.89
N VAL A 13 -1.42 -1.38 1.67
CA VAL A 13 -2.55 -2.20 2.09
C VAL A 13 -2.17 -2.88 3.38
N SER A 14 -2.79 -2.45 4.50
CA SER A 14 -2.56 -3.05 5.81
C SER A 14 -3.67 -4.04 6.13
N VAL A 15 -3.29 -5.29 6.36
CA VAL A 15 -4.13 -6.25 7.07
C VAL A 15 -3.45 -6.50 8.42
N SER A 16 -4.05 -6.02 9.51
CA SER A 16 -3.50 -6.21 10.85
C SER A 16 -3.69 -7.66 11.29
N GLU A 17 -2.60 -8.41 11.34
CA GLU A 17 -2.57 -9.75 11.95
C GLU A 17 -2.31 -9.60 13.46
N ARG A 18 -3.31 -9.82 14.30
CA ARG A 18 -3.09 -10.09 15.73
C ARG A 18 -2.76 -11.57 15.90
N TYR A 19 -1.65 -11.87 16.55
CA TYR A 19 -1.23 -13.23 16.92
C TYR A 19 -2.30 -13.92 17.75
N VAL A 20 -2.75 -15.09 17.28
CA VAL A 20 -3.57 -16.05 18.04
C VAL A 20 -2.75 -17.34 18.15
N GLN A 21 -2.74 -17.94 19.35
CA GLN A 21 -1.86 -19.08 19.70
C GLN A 21 -2.30 -20.45 19.12
N ASP A 22 -3.31 -20.53 18.28
CA ASP A 22 -3.86 -21.79 17.77
C ASP A 22 -3.74 -21.86 16.22
N GLN A 23 -2.73 -22.59 15.74
CA GLN A 23 -2.37 -22.57 14.32
C GLN A 23 -3.43 -23.16 13.38
N GLU A 24 -4.21 -24.18 13.79
CA GLU A 24 -5.23 -24.78 12.92
C GLU A 24 -6.48 -23.90 12.80
N ALA A 25 -6.92 -23.26 13.89
CA ALA A 25 -8.02 -22.29 13.85
C ALA A 25 -7.65 -21.04 13.06
N ILE A 26 -6.39 -20.65 13.07
CA ILE A 26 -5.86 -19.53 12.29
C ILE A 26 -5.96 -19.81 10.78
N HIS A 27 -5.56 -20.99 10.31
CA HIS A 27 -5.65 -21.32 8.88
C HIS A 27 -7.10 -21.29 8.39
N PHE A 28 -8.04 -21.85 9.15
CA PHE A 28 -9.46 -21.87 8.78
C PHE A 28 -10.10 -20.46 8.75
N ILE A 29 -9.83 -19.64 9.77
CA ILE A 29 -10.32 -18.25 9.83
C ILE A 29 -9.68 -17.40 8.72
N PHE A 30 -8.40 -17.57 8.45
CA PHE A 30 -7.70 -16.82 7.42
C PHE A 30 -8.13 -17.21 6.01
N ASP A 31 -8.41 -18.47 5.73
CA ASP A 31 -8.84 -18.91 4.41
C ASP A 31 -10.25 -18.42 4.08
N HIS A 32 -11.20 -18.46 5.05
CA HIS A 32 -12.57 -17.99 4.85
C HIS A 32 -12.70 -16.47 4.93
N PHE A 33 -12.00 -15.83 5.87
CA PHE A 33 -11.99 -14.35 6.02
C PHE A 33 -11.36 -13.64 4.83
N GLN A 34 -10.45 -14.33 4.12
CA GLN A 34 -9.79 -13.78 2.93
C GLN A 34 -10.66 -13.82 1.68
N GLU A 35 -11.54 -14.79 1.53
CA GLU A 35 -12.43 -14.85 0.37
C GLU A 35 -13.48 -13.73 0.39
N GLU A 36 -13.98 -13.35 1.56
CA GLU A 36 -14.97 -12.28 1.70
C GLU A 36 -14.36 -10.86 1.73
N MET A 37 -13.16 -10.69 2.32
CA MET A 37 -12.50 -9.37 2.42
C MET A 37 -11.59 -9.02 1.23
N MET A 38 -11.47 -9.91 0.24
CA MET A 38 -10.52 -9.76 -0.87
C MET A 38 -11.12 -9.19 -2.15
N GLN A 39 -12.35 -8.70 -2.14
CA GLN A 39 -12.85 -7.91 -3.26
C GLN A 39 -12.05 -6.61 -3.30
N PRO A 40 -11.35 -6.33 -4.39
CA PRO A 40 -10.66 -5.05 -4.54
C PRO A 40 -11.71 -3.95 -4.39
N ILE A 41 -11.47 -3.00 -3.50
CA ILE A 41 -12.38 -1.86 -3.34
C ILE A 41 -12.34 -1.09 -4.66
N ASP A 42 -13.46 -1.04 -5.38
CA ASP A 42 -13.58 -0.42 -6.72
C ASP A 42 -12.95 0.98 -6.79
N ASP A 43 -13.07 1.75 -5.72
CA ASP A 43 -12.49 3.08 -5.61
C ASP A 43 -10.96 3.05 -5.59
N SER A 44 -10.35 2.06 -4.93
CA SER A 44 -8.89 1.89 -4.91
C SER A 44 -8.36 1.49 -6.28
N ILE A 45 -9.06 0.61 -7.00
CA ILE A 45 -8.70 0.23 -8.37
C ILE A 45 -8.76 1.42 -9.32
N LYS A 46 -9.87 2.18 -9.28
CA LYS A 46 -10.02 3.40 -10.09
C LYS A 46 -8.92 4.40 -9.81
N THR A 47 -8.57 4.56 -8.53
CA THR A 47 -7.49 5.47 -8.10
C THR A 47 -6.13 5.03 -8.64
N VAL A 48 -5.77 3.76 -8.49
CA VAL A 48 -4.50 3.21 -9.00
C VAL A 48 -4.40 3.42 -10.52
N LYS A 49 -5.47 3.11 -11.27
CA LYS A 49 -5.51 3.30 -12.73
C LYS A 49 -5.39 4.78 -13.13
N ALA A 50 -6.07 5.68 -12.41
CA ALA A 50 -6.00 7.12 -12.67
C ALA A 50 -4.60 7.68 -12.41
N LEU A 51 -3.99 7.33 -11.28
CA LEU A 51 -2.63 7.72 -10.93
C LEU A 51 -1.61 7.23 -11.96
N LYS A 52 -1.73 5.97 -12.39
CA LYS A 52 -0.84 5.42 -13.42
C LYS A 52 -0.98 6.15 -14.75
N LYS A 53 -2.21 6.46 -15.15
CA LYS A 53 -2.49 7.25 -16.38
C LYS A 53 -1.87 8.65 -16.33
N LYS A 54 -1.76 9.25 -15.14
CA LYS A 54 -1.09 10.53 -14.91
C LYS A 54 0.45 10.43 -14.83
N GLY A 55 1.01 9.24 -15.06
CA GLY A 55 2.46 9.02 -15.04
C GLY A 55 3.07 8.90 -13.65
N CYS A 56 2.24 8.71 -12.60
CA CYS A 56 2.76 8.48 -11.26
C CYS A 56 3.50 7.15 -11.17
N LYS A 57 4.59 7.14 -10.41
CA LYS A 57 5.23 5.91 -9.98
C LYS A 57 4.48 5.34 -8.79
N LEU A 58 4.09 4.07 -8.88
CA LEU A 58 3.30 3.36 -7.88
C LEU A 58 4.12 2.25 -7.26
N TYR A 59 4.13 2.21 -5.93
CA TYR A 59 4.81 1.17 -5.18
C TYR A 59 3.86 0.56 -4.16
N LEU A 60 3.95 -0.76 -3.98
CA LEU A 60 3.20 -1.49 -2.97
C LEU A 60 4.12 -1.78 -1.77
N LEU A 61 3.74 -1.29 -0.59
CA LEU A 61 4.36 -1.61 0.69
C LEU A 61 3.32 -2.31 1.57
N SER A 62 3.46 -3.62 1.78
CA SER A 62 2.40 -4.44 2.38
C SER A 62 2.90 -5.43 3.42
N ASN A 63 2.08 -5.63 4.49
CA ASN A 63 2.27 -6.68 5.50
C ASN A 63 1.79 -8.06 5.00
N LEU A 64 2.00 -8.35 3.73
CA LEU A 64 1.68 -9.65 3.14
C LEU A 64 2.90 -10.55 3.05
N ASN A 65 2.68 -11.86 3.14
CA ASN A 65 3.69 -12.82 2.73
C ASN A 65 3.71 -12.99 1.19
N GLN A 66 4.78 -13.60 0.67
CA GLN A 66 4.98 -13.75 -0.77
C GLN A 66 3.91 -14.64 -1.42
N GLU A 67 3.49 -15.72 -0.77
CA GLU A 67 2.50 -16.66 -1.29
C GLU A 67 1.15 -15.99 -1.50
N ARG A 68 0.67 -15.24 -0.49
CA ARG A 68 -0.58 -14.47 -0.57
C ARG A 68 -0.53 -13.39 -1.64
N TYR A 69 0.59 -12.69 -1.74
CA TYR A 69 0.78 -11.71 -2.81
C TYR A 69 0.71 -12.37 -4.19
N HIS A 70 1.40 -13.52 -4.37
CA HIS A 70 1.39 -14.25 -5.64
C HIS A 70 -0.02 -14.71 -6.03
N LYS A 71 -0.79 -15.26 -5.08
CA LYS A 71 -2.20 -15.64 -5.29
C LYS A 71 -3.05 -14.44 -5.74
N ARG A 72 -2.90 -13.28 -5.11
CA ARG A 72 -3.59 -12.04 -5.51
C ARG A 72 -3.16 -11.54 -6.88
N TYR A 73 -1.88 -11.59 -7.17
CA TYR A 73 -1.37 -11.23 -8.48
C TYR A 73 -1.98 -12.10 -9.59
N GLN A 74 -2.10 -13.41 -9.38
CA GLN A 74 -2.74 -14.31 -10.33
C GLN A 74 -4.22 -14.00 -10.55
N GLN A 75 -4.93 -13.57 -9.51
CA GLN A 75 -6.35 -13.21 -9.59
C GLN A 75 -6.59 -11.85 -10.28
N HIS A 76 -5.70 -10.89 -10.10
CA HIS A 76 -5.85 -9.51 -10.57
C HIS A 76 -4.57 -8.98 -11.22
N PRO A 77 -4.03 -9.65 -12.26
CA PRO A 77 -2.76 -9.24 -12.88
C PRO A 77 -2.83 -7.85 -13.51
N ASP A 78 -4.02 -7.44 -13.98
CA ASP A 78 -4.29 -6.12 -14.56
C ASP A 78 -4.12 -4.96 -13.56
N ILE A 79 -4.24 -5.24 -12.25
CA ILE A 79 -4.05 -4.26 -11.17
C ILE A 79 -2.63 -4.29 -10.64
N PHE A 80 -2.14 -5.48 -10.29
CA PHE A 80 -0.83 -5.61 -9.66
C PHE A 80 0.34 -5.29 -10.60
N SER A 81 0.16 -5.49 -11.92
CA SER A 81 1.15 -5.07 -12.93
C SER A 81 1.31 -3.54 -13.07
N LEU A 82 0.40 -2.75 -12.50
CA LEU A 82 0.51 -1.29 -12.50
C LEU A 82 1.56 -0.76 -11.51
N PHE A 83 1.99 -1.57 -10.55
CA PHE A 83 3.00 -1.15 -9.58
C PHE A 83 4.41 -1.28 -10.15
N ASP A 84 5.20 -0.22 -9.99
CA ASP A 84 6.60 -0.14 -10.42
C ASP A 84 7.55 -0.90 -9.47
N GLY A 85 7.07 -1.23 -8.26
CA GLY A 85 7.81 -2.02 -7.31
C GLY A 85 6.96 -2.47 -6.13
N VAL A 86 7.41 -3.54 -5.47
CA VAL A 86 6.69 -4.19 -4.37
C VAL A 86 7.65 -4.53 -3.25
N THR A 87 7.30 -4.13 -2.02
CA THR A 87 7.96 -4.59 -0.79
C THR A 87 6.93 -5.29 0.08
N LEU A 88 7.20 -6.55 0.38
CA LEU A 88 6.35 -7.40 1.21
C LEU A 88 7.05 -7.71 2.53
N SER A 89 6.31 -7.67 3.63
CA SER A 89 6.83 -8.03 4.95
C SER A 89 7.47 -9.41 4.99
N GLY A 90 6.84 -10.39 4.34
CA GLY A 90 7.39 -11.75 4.25
C GLY A 90 8.71 -11.87 3.48
N GLY A 91 9.05 -10.89 2.63
CA GLY A 91 10.32 -10.86 1.90
C GLY A 91 11.45 -10.13 2.64
N VAL A 92 11.09 -9.15 3.47
CA VAL A 92 12.08 -8.32 4.20
C VAL A 92 12.15 -8.63 5.69
N HIS A 93 11.27 -9.51 6.19
CA HIS A 93 11.15 -9.91 7.60
C HIS A 93 10.93 -8.73 8.57
N GLU A 94 10.18 -7.73 8.11
CA GLU A 94 9.80 -6.53 8.85
C GLU A 94 8.33 -6.23 8.60
N LEU A 95 7.66 -5.59 9.55
CA LEU A 95 6.23 -5.28 9.47
C LEU A 95 5.98 -3.79 9.62
N LYS A 96 5.02 -3.23 8.91
CA LYS A 96 4.44 -1.93 9.29
C LYS A 96 3.69 -2.12 10.62
N PRO A 97 3.76 -1.18 11.58
CA PRO A 97 4.29 0.19 11.45
C PRO A 97 5.78 0.36 11.83
N ASP A 98 6.59 -0.70 11.91
CA ASP A 98 8.00 -0.56 12.27
C ASP A 98 8.72 0.28 11.22
N GLN A 99 9.59 1.19 11.69
CA GLN A 99 10.34 2.09 10.82
C GLN A 99 11.25 1.32 9.83
N SER A 100 11.74 0.16 10.23
CA SER A 100 12.67 -0.66 9.46
C SER A 100 12.15 -1.05 8.08
N ILE A 101 10.86 -1.41 7.95
CA ILE A 101 10.29 -1.78 6.65
C ILE A 101 10.25 -0.58 5.67
N TYR A 102 10.00 0.64 6.18
CA TYR A 102 10.00 1.85 5.35
C TYR A 102 11.41 2.19 4.89
N LEU A 103 12.40 2.07 5.77
CA LEU A 103 13.80 2.32 5.41
C LEU A 103 14.30 1.33 4.36
N LYS A 104 13.96 0.04 4.51
CA LYS A 104 14.24 -0.98 3.49
C LYS A 104 13.56 -0.66 2.17
N PHE A 105 12.30 -0.24 2.20
CA PHE A 105 11.54 0.18 1.02
C PHE A 105 12.18 1.37 0.30
N PHE A 106 12.55 2.42 1.02
CA PHE A 106 13.22 3.58 0.43
C PHE A 106 14.56 3.20 -0.19
N HIS A 107 15.36 2.39 0.51
CA HIS A 107 16.64 1.90 0.00
C HIS A 107 16.47 1.04 -1.25
N GLN A 108 15.50 0.11 -1.25
CA GLN A 108 15.25 -0.83 -2.35
C GLN A 108 14.95 -0.10 -3.68
N PHE A 109 14.22 1.00 -3.62
CA PHE A 109 13.76 1.72 -4.82
C PHE A 109 14.44 3.08 -5.00
N HIS A 110 15.45 3.39 -4.20
CA HIS A 110 16.17 4.67 -4.22
C HIS A 110 15.21 5.88 -4.10
N LEU A 111 14.31 5.82 -3.13
CA LEU A 111 13.28 6.83 -2.91
C LEU A 111 13.65 7.78 -1.77
N GLU A 112 13.32 9.06 -1.96
CA GLU A 112 13.35 10.05 -0.90
C GLU A 112 11.97 10.16 -0.25
N PRO A 113 11.84 10.01 1.09
CA PRO A 113 10.55 10.05 1.79
C PRO A 113 9.72 11.30 1.46
N SER A 114 10.37 12.48 1.39
CA SER A 114 9.71 13.76 1.12
C SER A 114 9.05 13.85 -0.27
N ASN A 115 9.46 13.00 -1.20
CA ASN A 115 8.92 12.94 -2.56
C ASN A 115 7.74 11.95 -2.68
N GLY A 116 7.40 11.26 -1.58
CA GLY A 116 6.39 10.20 -1.55
C GLY A 116 5.13 10.57 -0.78
N LEU A 117 4.00 10.02 -1.24
CA LEU A 117 2.74 10.00 -0.49
C LEU A 117 2.42 8.55 -0.12
N LEU A 118 2.26 8.27 1.18
CA LEU A 118 1.70 7.01 1.65
C LEU A 118 0.18 7.13 1.75
N ILE A 119 -0.52 6.20 1.12
CA ILE A 119 -1.96 6.00 1.30
C ILE A 119 -2.12 4.68 2.06
N ASP A 120 -2.68 4.71 3.26
CA ASP A 120 -2.83 3.54 4.13
C ASP A 120 -4.09 3.70 4.98
N ASP A 121 -4.73 2.60 5.36
CA ASP A 121 -5.94 2.58 6.19
C ASP A 121 -5.61 2.49 7.70
N ASN A 122 -4.37 2.21 8.06
CA ASN A 122 -3.92 2.07 9.43
C ASN A 122 -3.22 3.35 9.92
N LEU A 123 -3.80 3.98 10.95
CA LEU A 123 -3.26 5.21 11.52
C LEU A 123 -1.82 5.08 12.04
N ALA A 124 -1.43 3.92 12.60
CA ALA A 124 -0.07 3.71 13.07
C ALA A 124 0.95 3.71 11.92
N ASN A 125 0.57 3.15 10.75
CA ASN A 125 1.39 3.19 9.54
C ASN A 125 1.56 4.63 9.05
N ILE A 126 0.47 5.39 9.02
CA ILE A 126 0.46 6.82 8.66
C ILE A 126 1.40 7.62 9.56
N GLN A 127 1.30 7.44 10.87
CA GLN A 127 2.15 8.15 11.83
C GLN A 127 3.64 7.84 11.67
N THR A 128 3.98 6.59 11.39
CA THR A 128 5.38 6.23 11.13
C THR A 128 5.89 6.87 9.84
N ALA A 129 5.12 6.82 8.76
CA ALA A 129 5.49 7.46 7.50
C ALA A 129 5.68 8.98 7.65
N GLN A 130 4.82 9.66 8.43
CA GLN A 130 4.96 11.08 8.74
C GLN A 130 6.27 11.39 9.48
N ARG A 131 6.61 10.58 10.50
CA ARG A 131 7.89 10.74 11.23
C ARG A 131 9.11 10.58 10.32
N LEU A 132 8.97 9.80 9.25
CA LEU A 132 10.01 9.61 8.23
C LEU A 132 10.02 10.69 7.15
N GLY A 133 9.11 11.66 7.20
CA GLY A 133 9.06 12.81 6.28
C GLY A 133 8.21 12.58 5.03
N MET A 134 7.41 11.50 4.97
CA MET A 134 6.45 11.30 3.87
C MET A 134 5.23 12.21 4.01
N GLN A 135 4.64 12.58 2.87
CA GLN A 135 3.24 12.99 2.85
C GLN A 135 2.36 11.75 3.08
N THR A 136 1.20 11.93 3.69
CA THR A 136 0.33 10.79 4.03
C THR A 136 -1.14 11.10 3.80
N LEU A 137 -1.90 10.06 3.45
CA LEU A 137 -3.35 10.10 3.35
C LEU A 137 -3.95 8.86 4.02
N LEU A 138 -4.65 9.06 5.14
CA LEU A 138 -5.38 7.96 5.79
C LEU A 138 -6.59 7.60 4.93
N SER A 139 -6.63 6.39 4.38
CA SER A 139 -7.72 5.88 3.56
C SER A 139 -8.75 5.18 4.43
N LEU A 140 -9.92 5.80 4.62
CA LEU A 140 -11.02 5.20 5.39
C LEU A 140 -12.07 4.59 4.45
N PRO A 141 -12.76 3.51 4.87
CA PRO A 141 -13.85 2.95 4.10
C PRO A 141 -14.91 4.00 3.73
N GLN A 142 -15.55 3.84 2.57
CA GLN A 142 -16.61 4.71 2.06
C GLN A 142 -16.22 6.17 1.74
N GLN A 143 -14.94 6.50 1.77
CA GLN A 143 -14.44 7.80 1.35
C GLN A 143 -13.93 7.74 -0.08
N ASN A 144 -14.38 8.67 -0.93
CA ASN A 144 -13.88 8.75 -2.31
C ASN A 144 -12.42 9.21 -2.32
N LEU A 145 -11.52 8.26 -2.57
CA LEU A 145 -10.07 8.45 -2.52
C LEU A 145 -9.59 9.45 -3.59
N ILE A 146 -10.19 9.43 -4.78
CA ILE A 146 -9.86 10.38 -5.87
C ILE A 146 -10.12 11.81 -5.42
N LYS A 147 -11.31 12.09 -4.86
CA LYS A 147 -11.64 13.44 -4.36
C LYS A 147 -10.70 13.90 -3.25
N ARG A 148 -10.28 12.98 -2.38
CA ARG A 148 -9.34 13.31 -1.31
C ARG A 148 -7.93 13.59 -1.82
N LEU A 149 -7.51 12.89 -2.87
CA LEU A 149 -6.23 13.15 -3.53
C LEU A 149 -6.26 14.51 -4.24
N GLN A 150 -7.35 14.85 -4.91
CA GLN A 150 -7.55 16.17 -5.51
C GLN A 150 -7.51 17.31 -4.48
N ALA A 151 -8.07 17.09 -3.29
CA ALA A 151 -8.06 18.08 -2.20
C ALA A 151 -6.65 18.35 -1.62
N ILE A 152 -5.66 17.54 -1.93
CA ILE A 152 -4.24 17.73 -1.56
C ILE A 152 -3.38 18.01 -2.81
N ASP A 153 -3.95 18.63 -3.83
CA ASP A 153 -3.29 19.06 -5.07
C ASP A 153 -2.68 17.92 -5.91
N ILE A 154 -3.23 16.70 -5.79
CA ILE A 154 -2.93 15.60 -6.72
C ILE A 154 -3.99 15.62 -7.82
N ASP A 155 -3.64 16.19 -8.94
CA ASP A 155 -4.50 16.27 -10.12
C ASP A 155 -4.66 14.87 -10.76
N LEU A 156 -5.92 14.36 -10.81
CA LEU A 156 -6.30 13.03 -11.30
C LEU A 156 -7.34 13.12 -12.42
#